data_7329f7e15eb85f2eeb950dd604db32dc
#
_entry.id   7329f7e15eb85f2eeb950dd604db32dc
#
_cell.length_a   1.000
_cell.length_b   1.000
_cell.length_c   1.000
_cell.angle_alpha   90.00
_cell.angle_beta   90.00
_cell.angle_gamma   90.00
#
_symmetry.space_group_name_H-M   'P 1'
#
loop_
_entity.id
_entity.type
_entity.pdbx_description
1 polymer ?
#
loop_
_entity_poly.entity_id
_entity_poly.type
_entity_poly.pdbx_seq_one_letter_code
_entity_poly.pdbx_strand_id
1 'polypeptide(L)'
;NQGFPNPEYVLRDDVYHLEYKIYVNDQPAALPLDHVSTLVNSFKMWEDMEFNANDGKKVKINFATTKTKTNANLWVTWVVRDMGEGVLGHANLGKGIVEVALGGYGCDGNFQLFHVDTVQYIMTHELGHGIGLRHSEDPNSIMFPSMKNTQYAYCMLDVDKKINTGSIILKND
;
A
#
# COMPACT_ATOMS: atom_id res chain seq x y z
N ASN A 1 -11.27 14.87 2.55
CA ASN A 1 -11.54 14.95 1.16
C ASN A 1 -13.01 14.75 0.86
N GLN A 2 -13.60 15.65 0.10
CA GLN A 2 -15.03 15.70 -0.10
C GLN A 2 -15.58 14.52 -0.90
N GLY A 3 -14.77 13.84 -1.69
CA GLY A 3 -15.25 12.81 -2.58
C GLY A 3 -15.33 11.41 -1.97
N PHE A 4 -14.78 11.21 -0.78
CA PHE A 4 -14.62 9.86 -0.24
C PHE A 4 -15.44 9.69 1.03
N PRO A 5 -16.43 8.76 1.02
CA PRO A 5 -17.17 8.47 2.23
C PRO A 5 -16.29 7.81 3.29
N ASN A 6 -16.67 8.00 4.54
CA ASN A 6 -15.99 7.32 5.64
C ASN A 6 -16.37 5.83 5.65
N PRO A 7 -15.48 4.96 6.13
CA PRO A 7 -15.82 3.56 6.24
C PRO A 7 -16.92 3.33 7.26
N GLU A 8 -17.72 2.31 7.03
CA GLU A 8 -18.73 1.88 7.97
C GLU A 8 -18.08 1.04 9.07
N TYR A 9 -18.69 1.08 10.26
CA TYR A 9 -18.26 0.20 11.32
C TYR A 9 -19.45 -0.39 12.04
N VAL A 10 -19.23 -1.58 12.59
CA VAL A 10 -20.23 -2.33 13.36
C VAL A 10 -19.55 -2.85 14.61
N LEU A 11 -20.20 -2.70 15.75
CA LEU A 11 -19.76 -3.33 16.99
C LEU A 11 -20.42 -4.71 17.10
N ARG A 12 -19.61 -5.75 17.13
CA ARG A 12 -20.09 -7.13 17.16
C ARG A 12 -19.16 -7.95 18.05
N ASP A 13 -19.76 -8.63 19.04
CA ASP A 13 -19.02 -9.42 20.03
C ASP A 13 -17.89 -8.62 20.71
N ASP A 14 -18.20 -7.37 21.03
CA ASP A 14 -17.29 -6.45 21.69
C ASP A 14 -16.07 -6.04 20.85
N VAL A 15 -16.14 -6.24 19.54
CA VAL A 15 -15.12 -5.87 18.58
C VAL A 15 -15.72 -4.94 17.53
N TYR A 16 -15.05 -3.81 17.31
CA TYR A 16 -15.41 -2.95 16.18
C TYR A 16 -14.88 -3.55 14.89
N HIS A 17 -15.76 -3.69 13.92
CA HIS A 17 -15.40 -4.14 12.57
C HIS A 17 -15.54 -2.96 11.62
N LEU A 18 -14.41 -2.48 11.11
CA LEU A 18 -14.37 -1.44 10.10
C LEU A 18 -14.31 -2.08 8.73
N GLU A 19 -15.22 -1.68 7.84
CA GLU A 19 -15.22 -2.15 6.46
C GLU A 19 -14.81 -1.03 5.53
N TYR A 20 -13.74 -1.27 4.79
CA TYR A 20 -13.28 -0.38 3.72
C TYR A 20 -13.66 -0.96 2.37
N LYS A 21 -14.35 -0.16 1.58
CA LYS A 21 -14.66 -0.49 0.18
C LYS A 21 -13.60 0.14 -0.69
N ILE A 22 -12.95 -0.67 -1.48
CA ILE A 22 -11.80 -0.27 -2.30
C ILE A 22 -12.20 -0.35 -3.77
N TYR A 23 -12.07 0.77 -4.47
CA TYR A 23 -12.15 0.78 -5.91
C TYR A 23 -10.72 0.64 -6.45
N VAL A 24 -10.49 -0.37 -7.27
CA VAL A 24 -9.18 -0.64 -7.84
C VAL A 24 -9.21 -0.25 -9.30
N ASN A 25 -8.39 0.72 -9.68
CA ASN A 25 -8.23 1.09 -11.07
C ASN A 25 -7.56 -0.04 -11.85
N ASP A 26 -7.82 -0.11 -13.15
CA ASP A 26 -7.20 -1.11 -13.99
C ASP A 26 -5.69 -0.95 -13.98
N GLN A 27 -5.01 -2.09 -13.93
CA GLN A 27 -3.57 -2.14 -14.07
C GLN A 27 -3.19 -1.71 -15.49
N PRO A 28 -2.08 -0.96 -15.66
CA PRO A 28 -1.62 -0.62 -17.01
C PRO A 28 -1.45 -1.87 -17.87
N ALA A 29 -1.79 -1.74 -19.14
CA ALA A 29 -1.74 -2.86 -20.08
C ALA A 29 -0.30 -3.32 -20.34
N ALA A 30 -0.18 -4.58 -20.74
CA ALA A 30 1.08 -5.20 -21.17
C ALA A 30 2.16 -5.34 -20.08
N LEU A 31 1.76 -5.31 -18.81
CA LEU A 31 2.69 -5.62 -17.73
C LEU A 31 2.82 -7.13 -17.58
N PRO A 32 4.04 -7.64 -17.40
CA PRO A 32 4.27 -9.09 -17.24
C PRO A 32 3.89 -9.63 -15.88
N LEU A 33 3.59 -8.76 -14.91
CA LEU A 33 3.33 -9.15 -13.54
C LEU A 33 1.85 -8.97 -13.21
N ASP A 34 1.35 -9.90 -12.42
CA ASP A 34 0.00 -9.83 -11.87
C ASP A 34 0.07 -9.21 -10.46
N HIS A 35 -0.47 -8.00 -10.32
CA HIS A 35 -0.50 -7.31 -9.04
C HIS A 35 -1.81 -7.51 -8.27
N VAL A 36 -2.73 -8.33 -8.76
CA VAL A 36 -3.95 -8.68 -8.02
C VAL A 36 -3.58 -9.43 -6.74
N SER A 37 -2.66 -10.39 -6.83
CA SER A 37 -2.19 -11.11 -5.65
C SER A 37 -1.49 -10.18 -4.65
N THR A 38 -0.75 -9.20 -5.14
CA THR A 38 -0.12 -8.16 -4.32
C THR A 38 -1.15 -7.42 -3.48
N LEU A 39 -2.23 -7.02 -4.13
CA LEU A 39 -3.31 -6.30 -3.45
C LEU A 39 -4.01 -7.18 -2.41
N VAL A 40 -4.35 -8.41 -2.79
CA VAL A 40 -5.03 -9.36 -1.89
C VAL A 40 -4.17 -9.65 -0.66
N ASN A 41 -2.86 -9.86 -0.86
CA ASN A 41 -1.95 -10.12 0.25
C ASN A 41 -1.82 -8.90 1.17
N SER A 42 -1.85 -7.71 0.60
CA SER A 42 -1.82 -6.47 1.39
C SER A 42 -3.07 -6.31 2.24
N PHE A 43 -4.23 -6.61 1.68
CA PHE A 43 -5.49 -6.62 2.44
C PHE A 43 -5.40 -7.59 3.61
N LYS A 44 -4.97 -8.80 3.34
CA LYS A 44 -4.90 -9.84 4.35
C LYS A 44 -3.98 -9.46 5.51
N MET A 45 -2.87 -8.83 5.23
CA MET A 45 -1.94 -8.41 6.26
C MET A 45 -2.61 -7.46 7.26
N TRP A 46 -3.36 -6.47 6.76
CA TRP A 46 -4.07 -5.54 7.64
C TRP A 46 -5.30 -6.18 8.31
N GLU A 47 -5.98 -7.11 7.62
CA GLU A 47 -7.11 -7.83 8.20
C GLU A 47 -6.70 -8.74 9.35
N ASP A 48 -5.49 -9.28 9.31
CA ASP A 48 -4.97 -10.15 10.37
C ASP A 48 -4.50 -9.37 11.61
N MET A 49 -4.37 -8.05 11.52
CA MET A 49 -3.96 -7.23 12.65
C MET A 49 -5.15 -6.79 13.49
N GLU A 50 -4.91 -6.64 14.79
CA GLU A 50 -5.88 -6.05 15.70
C GLU A 50 -5.37 -4.70 16.20
N PHE A 51 -6.28 -3.74 16.26
CA PHE A 51 -5.99 -2.42 16.79
C PHE A 51 -6.83 -2.20 18.04
N ASN A 52 -6.53 -1.15 18.79
CA ASN A 52 -7.26 -0.78 19.98
C ASN A 52 -7.99 0.54 19.75
N ALA A 53 -9.29 0.56 20.07
CA ALA A 53 -10.06 1.79 20.09
C ALA A 53 -9.82 2.55 21.39
N ASN A 54 -10.26 3.81 21.43
CA ASN A 54 -10.10 4.65 22.62
C ASN A 54 -10.85 4.12 23.83
N ASP A 55 -11.91 3.34 23.62
CA ASP A 55 -12.68 2.74 24.69
C ASP A 55 -12.13 1.39 25.17
N GLY A 56 -10.97 1.00 24.65
CA GLY A 56 -10.30 -0.25 25.02
C GLY A 56 -10.77 -1.47 24.22
N LYS A 57 -11.79 -1.34 23.39
CA LYS A 57 -12.27 -2.45 22.56
C LYS A 57 -11.32 -2.68 21.40
N LYS A 58 -11.32 -3.89 20.86
CA LYS A 58 -10.52 -4.23 19.68
C LYS A 58 -11.17 -3.70 18.42
N VAL A 59 -10.35 -3.41 17.44
CA VAL A 59 -10.77 -2.98 16.09
C VAL A 59 -10.17 -3.91 15.07
N LYS A 60 -11.00 -4.45 14.20
CA LYS A 60 -10.60 -5.27 13.06
C LYS A 60 -10.95 -4.55 11.78
N ILE A 61 -10.07 -4.62 10.80
CA ILE A 61 -10.26 -4.02 9.50
C ILE A 61 -10.61 -5.11 8.50
N ASN A 62 -11.59 -4.85 7.66
CA ASN A 62 -11.95 -5.73 6.55
C ASN A 62 -11.97 -4.90 5.27
N PHE A 63 -11.49 -5.49 4.19
CA PHE A 63 -11.52 -4.85 2.88
C PHE A 63 -12.44 -5.60 1.95
N ALA A 64 -13.20 -4.86 1.16
CA ALA A 64 -14.00 -5.39 0.09
C ALA A 64 -13.80 -4.52 -1.14
N THR A 65 -13.71 -5.11 -2.32
CA THR A 65 -13.61 -4.35 -3.55
C THR A 65 -15.00 -3.92 -4.01
N THR A 66 -15.06 -2.79 -4.69
CA THR A 66 -16.31 -2.32 -5.31
C THR A 66 -16.01 -1.85 -6.72
N LYS A 67 -17.00 -2.00 -7.60
CA LYS A 67 -16.92 -1.49 -8.98
C LYS A 67 -17.46 -0.07 -9.09
N THR A 68 -18.02 0.47 -8.02
CA THR A 68 -18.65 1.78 -8.00
C THR A 68 -17.74 2.77 -7.29
N LYS A 69 -17.13 3.67 -8.04
CA LYS A 69 -16.21 4.67 -7.51
C LYS A 69 -16.81 5.51 -6.39
N THR A 70 -18.06 5.92 -6.55
CA THR A 70 -18.70 6.81 -5.60
C THR A 70 -18.95 6.16 -4.24
N ASN A 71 -18.98 4.85 -4.17
CA ASN A 71 -19.18 4.12 -2.91
C ASN A 71 -17.86 3.76 -2.22
N ALA A 72 -16.75 3.97 -2.90
CA ALA A 72 -15.45 3.56 -2.37
C ALA A 72 -14.94 4.51 -1.30
N ASN A 73 -14.35 3.96 -0.27
CA ASN A 73 -13.64 4.72 0.76
C ASN A 73 -12.23 5.07 0.30
N LEU A 74 -11.63 4.21 -0.51
CA LEU A 74 -10.30 4.39 -1.08
C LEU A 74 -10.29 3.94 -2.54
N TRP A 75 -9.44 4.60 -3.33
CA TRP A 75 -9.13 4.18 -4.69
C TRP A 75 -7.68 3.76 -4.76
N VAL A 76 -7.40 2.60 -5.34
CA VAL A 76 -6.04 2.16 -5.62
C VAL A 76 -5.71 2.48 -7.07
N THR A 77 -4.61 3.18 -7.27
CA THR A 77 -4.12 3.59 -8.59
C THR A 77 -2.70 3.08 -8.78
N TRP A 78 -2.45 2.50 -9.96
CA TRP A 78 -1.15 2.00 -10.35
C TRP A 78 -0.43 3.06 -11.16
N VAL A 79 0.83 3.33 -10.83
CA VAL A 79 1.66 4.27 -11.56
C VAL A 79 2.81 3.46 -12.18
N VAL A 80 3.04 3.65 -13.48
CA VAL A 80 4.02 2.81 -14.19
C VAL A 80 5.43 2.99 -13.62
N ARG A 81 5.79 4.21 -13.28
CA ARG A 81 7.13 4.54 -12.78
C ARG A 81 7.04 5.30 -11.47
N ASP A 82 8.19 5.48 -10.83
CA ASP A 82 8.25 6.25 -9.59
C ASP A 82 7.75 7.69 -9.81
N MET A 83 7.38 8.32 -8.71
CA MET A 83 6.80 9.66 -8.69
C MET A 83 7.85 10.74 -8.48
N GLY A 84 9.07 10.47 -8.93
CA GLY A 84 10.21 11.37 -8.82
C GLY A 84 11.06 11.10 -7.59
N GLU A 85 12.38 11.20 -7.74
CA GLU A 85 13.36 11.07 -6.66
C GLU A 85 13.21 9.81 -5.79
N GLY A 86 12.80 8.70 -6.40
CA GLY A 86 12.64 7.44 -5.69
C GLY A 86 11.38 7.34 -4.84
N VAL A 87 10.41 8.23 -5.04
CA VAL A 87 9.12 8.15 -4.36
C VAL A 87 8.28 7.06 -5.02
N LEU A 88 7.96 6.00 -4.28
CA LEU A 88 7.34 4.80 -4.82
C LEU A 88 5.87 4.66 -4.47
N GLY A 89 5.37 5.46 -3.55
CA GLY A 89 3.98 5.41 -3.15
C GLY A 89 3.52 6.72 -2.56
N HIS A 90 2.21 6.89 -2.54
CA HIS A 90 1.58 8.10 -2.02
C HIS A 90 0.17 7.75 -1.56
N ALA A 91 -0.24 8.28 -0.43
CA ALA A 91 -1.60 8.09 0.06
C ALA A 91 -2.00 9.23 0.99
N ASN A 92 -3.29 9.55 0.98
CA ASN A 92 -3.87 10.48 1.95
C ASN A 92 -4.21 9.72 3.23
N LEU A 93 -3.93 10.34 4.35
CA LEU A 93 -4.16 9.72 5.64
C LEU A 93 -5.67 9.53 5.89
N GLY A 94 -6.06 8.27 6.05
CA GLY A 94 -7.42 7.89 6.42
C GLY A 94 -8.42 7.84 5.28
N LYS A 95 -8.10 8.35 4.08
CA LYS A 95 -9.02 8.31 2.94
C LYS A 95 -8.34 8.81 1.67
N GLY A 96 -9.01 8.57 0.54
CA GLY A 96 -8.62 9.13 -0.73
C GLY A 96 -7.95 8.12 -1.65
N ILE A 97 -6.95 8.57 -2.38
CA ILE A 97 -6.30 7.77 -3.40
C ILE A 97 -4.98 7.20 -2.86
N VAL A 98 -4.81 5.90 -3.08
CA VAL A 98 -3.57 5.18 -2.78
C VAL A 98 -2.88 4.95 -4.12
N GLU A 99 -1.67 5.50 -4.26
CA GLU A 99 -0.88 5.38 -5.48
C GLU A 99 0.34 4.51 -5.23
N VAL A 100 0.59 3.57 -6.14
CA VAL A 100 1.71 2.62 -6.01
C VAL A 100 2.46 2.57 -7.32
N ALA A 101 3.76 2.84 -7.29
CA ALA A 101 4.62 2.74 -8.46
C ALA A 101 4.94 1.28 -8.75
N LEU A 102 4.95 0.92 -10.03
CA LEU A 102 5.23 -0.42 -10.50
C LEU A 102 6.66 -0.58 -11.02
N GLY A 103 7.39 0.50 -11.14
CA GLY A 103 8.76 0.51 -11.61
C GLY A 103 9.44 1.84 -11.36
N GLY A 104 10.70 1.93 -11.72
CA GLY A 104 11.47 3.15 -11.51
C GLY A 104 12.83 3.10 -12.19
N TYR A 105 13.62 4.13 -11.95
CA TYR A 105 14.94 4.31 -12.55
C TYR A 105 16.08 4.05 -11.57
N GLY A 106 15.77 3.61 -10.35
CA GLY A 106 16.75 3.50 -9.27
C GLY A 106 17.73 2.35 -9.37
N CYS A 107 17.59 1.48 -10.39
CA CYS A 107 18.40 0.27 -10.44
C CYS A 107 19.75 0.50 -11.13
N ASP A 108 19.75 1.07 -12.31
CA ASP A 108 20.97 1.34 -13.07
C ASP A 108 20.83 2.56 -13.99
N GLY A 109 19.85 3.40 -13.68
CA GLY A 109 19.53 4.57 -14.48
C GLY A 109 18.55 4.30 -15.63
N ASN A 110 18.24 3.04 -15.89
CA ASN A 110 17.23 2.64 -16.86
C ASN A 110 15.93 2.28 -16.16
N PHE A 111 14.82 2.44 -16.87
CA PHE A 111 13.52 2.06 -16.31
C PHE A 111 13.43 0.54 -16.15
N GLN A 112 13.04 0.08 -14.99
CA GLN A 112 12.81 -1.33 -14.73
C GLN A 112 11.57 -1.50 -13.87
N LEU A 113 10.84 -2.58 -14.09
CA LEU A 113 9.72 -2.96 -13.23
C LEU A 113 10.24 -3.53 -11.92
N PHE A 114 9.51 -3.24 -10.84
CA PHE A 114 9.85 -3.78 -9.53
C PHE A 114 9.46 -5.25 -9.43
N HIS A 115 10.17 -5.96 -8.58
CA HIS A 115 9.77 -7.29 -8.17
C HIS A 115 8.41 -7.23 -7.45
N VAL A 116 7.62 -8.30 -7.56
CA VAL A 116 6.29 -8.39 -6.94
C VAL A 116 6.34 -8.09 -5.44
N ASP A 117 7.36 -8.61 -4.74
CA ASP A 117 7.50 -8.39 -3.30
C ASP A 117 7.69 -6.92 -2.96
N THR A 118 8.40 -6.19 -3.80
CA THR A 118 8.57 -4.74 -3.63
C THR A 118 7.25 -4.01 -3.78
N VAL A 119 6.49 -4.33 -4.83
CA VAL A 119 5.18 -3.73 -5.05
C VAL A 119 4.24 -4.05 -3.88
N GLN A 120 4.26 -5.27 -3.39
CA GLN A 120 3.44 -5.67 -2.25
C GLN A 120 3.79 -4.88 -0.99
N TYR A 121 5.08 -4.66 -0.74
CA TYR A 121 5.51 -3.85 0.40
C TYR A 121 5.00 -2.42 0.28
N ILE A 122 5.16 -1.80 -0.88
CA ILE A 122 4.68 -0.44 -1.13
C ILE A 122 3.17 -0.38 -0.95
N MET A 123 2.43 -1.31 -1.57
CA MET A 123 0.98 -1.37 -1.46
C MET A 123 0.53 -1.47 0.00
N THR A 124 1.15 -2.36 0.76
CA THR A 124 0.80 -2.58 2.17
C THR A 124 1.04 -1.31 2.99
N HIS A 125 2.17 -0.65 2.77
CA HIS A 125 2.49 0.60 3.45
C HIS A 125 1.48 1.70 3.12
N GLU A 126 1.18 1.90 1.81
CA GLU A 126 0.27 2.96 1.41
C GLU A 126 -1.17 2.69 1.85
N LEU A 127 -1.60 1.43 1.85
CA LEU A 127 -2.90 1.07 2.42
C LEU A 127 -2.96 1.37 3.91
N GLY A 128 -1.85 1.19 4.62
CA GLY A 128 -1.76 1.58 6.03
C GLY A 128 -2.10 3.05 6.24
N HIS A 129 -1.55 3.92 5.40
CA HIS A 129 -1.94 5.35 5.42
C HIS A 129 -3.43 5.52 5.07
N GLY A 130 -3.89 4.78 4.08
CA GLY A 130 -5.30 4.85 3.66
C GLY A 130 -6.29 4.52 4.77
N ILE A 131 -5.91 3.64 5.69
CA ILE A 131 -6.76 3.31 6.84
C ILE A 131 -6.45 4.17 8.07
N GLY A 132 -5.56 5.16 7.95
CA GLY A 132 -5.32 6.15 8.99
C GLY A 132 -4.03 6.03 9.78
N LEU A 133 -3.14 5.14 9.40
CA LEU A 133 -1.88 4.94 10.12
C LEU A 133 -0.81 5.91 9.66
N ARG A 134 -0.07 6.46 10.61
CA ARG A 134 1.06 7.36 10.35
C ARG A 134 2.35 6.56 10.27
N HIS A 135 3.42 7.22 9.87
CA HIS A 135 4.74 6.60 9.90
C HIS A 135 5.11 6.15 11.31
N SER A 136 5.73 4.99 11.39
CA SER A 136 6.29 4.45 12.62
C SER A 136 7.76 4.83 12.72
N GLU A 137 8.24 5.01 13.93
CA GLU A 137 9.67 5.21 14.19
C GLU A 137 10.43 3.88 14.28
N ASP A 138 9.71 2.77 14.36
CA ASP A 138 10.29 1.43 14.42
C ASP A 138 10.74 1.00 13.01
N PRO A 139 12.05 0.81 12.77
CA PRO A 139 12.56 0.42 11.46
C PRO A 139 12.09 -0.97 11.00
N ASN A 140 11.54 -1.78 11.89
CA ASN A 140 10.99 -3.09 11.53
C ASN A 140 9.50 -3.03 11.18
N SER A 141 8.87 -1.88 11.36
CA SER A 141 7.45 -1.71 11.03
C SER A 141 7.25 -1.52 9.53
N ILE A 142 6.18 -2.09 8.99
CA ILE A 142 5.73 -1.81 7.63
C ILE A 142 5.44 -0.31 7.43
N MET A 143 5.13 0.41 8.49
CA MET A 143 4.85 1.85 8.43
C MET A 143 6.08 2.73 8.62
N PHE A 144 7.27 2.15 8.68
CA PHE A 144 8.50 2.94 8.67
C PHE A 144 8.63 3.67 7.33
N PRO A 145 9.14 4.92 7.30
CA PRO A 145 9.11 5.75 6.09
C PRO A 145 10.05 5.31 4.97
N SER A 146 10.84 4.29 5.17
CA SER A 146 11.72 3.78 4.11
C SER A 146 11.76 2.26 4.13
N MET A 147 12.07 1.68 2.97
CA MET A 147 12.22 0.24 2.79
C MET A 147 13.70 -0.08 2.57
N LYS A 148 14.21 -1.04 3.32
CA LYS A 148 15.60 -1.49 3.14
C LYS A 148 15.66 -2.43 1.95
N ASN A 149 16.52 -2.12 0.99
CA ASN A 149 16.66 -2.93 -0.21
C ASN A 149 17.24 -4.32 0.04
N THR A 150 17.80 -4.56 1.22
CA THR A 150 18.31 -5.89 1.59
C THR A 150 17.21 -6.90 1.88
N GLN A 151 15.97 -6.44 2.08
CA GLN A 151 14.83 -7.31 2.42
C GLN A 151 14.11 -7.81 1.17
N TYR A 152 14.20 -7.09 0.07
CA TYR A 152 13.42 -7.35 -1.13
C TYR A 152 14.28 -7.15 -2.37
N ALA A 153 14.00 -7.92 -3.40
CA ALA A 153 14.59 -7.70 -4.71
C ALA A 153 13.97 -6.43 -5.29
N TYR A 154 14.71 -5.32 -5.28
CA TYR A 154 14.19 -4.04 -5.70
C TYR A 154 13.83 -4.04 -7.18
N CYS A 155 14.74 -4.49 -8.03
CA CYS A 155 14.53 -4.50 -9.47
C CYS A 155 14.33 -5.90 -9.98
N MET A 156 13.24 -6.10 -10.71
CA MET A 156 12.89 -7.43 -11.21
C MET A 156 13.96 -8.01 -12.13
N LEU A 157 14.56 -7.16 -12.98
CA LEU A 157 15.55 -7.62 -13.95
C LEU A 157 16.92 -7.86 -13.34
N ASP A 158 17.15 -7.42 -12.12
CA ASP A 158 18.42 -7.53 -11.42
C ASP A 158 18.33 -8.39 -10.16
N VAL A 159 17.42 -9.35 -10.15
CA VAL A 159 17.20 -10.18 -8.95
C VAL A 159 18.45 -10.89 -8.46
N ASP A 160 19.37 -11.20 -9.36
CA ASP A 160 20.63 -11.87 -9.01
C ASP A 160 21.76 -10.89 -8.64
N LYS A 161 21.52 -9.61 -8.82
CA LYS A 161 22.46 -8.56 -8.43
C LYS A 161 22.12 -8.05 -7.06
N LYS A 162 23.14 -7.84 -6.26
CA LYS A 162 22.95 -7.16 -4.99
C LYS A 162 22.85 -5.67 -5.27
N ILE A 163 21.67 -5.13 -5.13
CA ILE A 163 21.46 -3.71 -5.29
C ILE A 163 21.71 -3.05 -3.95
N ASN A 164 22.73 -2.24 -3.88
CA ASN A 164 23.14 -1.60 -2.65
C ASN A 164 22.89 -0.11 -2.75
N THR A 165 21.63 0.26 -2.79
CA THR A 165 21.22 1.65 -2.94
C THR A 165 20.78 2.30 -1.62
N GLY A 166 20.87 1.55 -0.50
CA GLY A 166 20.40 2.06 0.78
C GLY A 166 18.91 1.85 0.97
N SER A 167 18.21 2.91 1.33
CA SER A 167 16.77 2.86 1.58
C SER A 167 15.98 3.46 0.45
N ILE A 168 14.80 2.92 0.25
CA ILE A 168 13.82 3.45 -0.70
C ILE A 168 12.81 4.28 0.08
N ILE A 169 12.55 5.49 -0.38
CA ILE A 169 11.67 6.41 0.33
C ILE A 169 10.23 6.10 -0.03
N LEU A 170 9.41 5.89 1.00
CA LEU A 170 7.97 5.78 0.87
C LEU A 170 7.38 7.09 1.34
N LYS A 171 6.93 7.90 0.39
CA LYS A 171 6.43 9.22 0.72
C LYS A 171 5.07 9.14 1.37
N ASN A 172 4.94 9.87 2.45
CA ASN A 172 3.68 10.07 3.14
C ASN A 172 3.28 11.52 3.03
N ASP A 173 2.06 11.75 2.74
CA ASP A 173 1.51 13.10 2.74
C ASP A 173 0.34 13.26 3.70
#